data_012def4cad695afbc01177dbfd237f84
#
_entry.id   012def4cad695afbc01177dbfd237f84
#
_cell.length_a   1.000
_cell.length_b   1.000
_cell.length_c   1.000
_cell.angle_alpha   90.00
_cell.angle_beta   90.00
_cell.angle_gamma   90.00
#
_symmetry.space_group_name_H-M   'P 1'
#
loop_
_entity.id
_entity.type
_entity.pdbx_description
1 polymer ?
#
loop_
_entity_poly.entity_id
_entity_poly.type
_entity_poly.pdbx_seq_one_letter_code
_entity_poly.pdbx_strand_id
1 'polypeptide(L)'
;MSLRPYSGRAFFARTREDYETAHEVIFKTPDVLTCAQGGRFSGGEGRDGIWTYLLWATKPAYLAHELSHVVLHTFQRAGIDPRDAGGEPFCYMLSQLLMDVQEATRKPKK
;
A
#
# COMPACT_ATOMS: atom_id res chain seq x y z
N MET A 1 2.95 1.11 -7.53
CA MET A 1 2.77 -0.36 -7.58
C MET A 1 1.47 -0.69 -8.29
N SER A 2 1.50 -1.70 -9.11
CA SER A 2 0.31 -2.17 -9.83
C SER A 2 -0.44 -3.21 -9.00
N LEU A 3 -1.76 -3.14 -9.00
CA LEU A 3 -2.62 -4.12 -8.34
C LEU A 3 -3.21 -5.13 -9.34
N ARG A 4 -2.72 -5.13 -10.58
CA ARG A 4 -3.22 -6.05 -11.61
C ARG A 4 -3.19 -7.51 -11.15
N PRO A 5 -4.21 -8.29 -11.50
CA PRO A 5 -5.32 -7.99 -12.42
C PRO A 5 -6.46 -7.20 -11.76
N TYR A 6 -6.33 -6.78 -10.51
CA TYR A 6 -7.38 -6.07 -9.79
C TYR A 6 -7.31 -4.58 -10.06
N SER A 7 -8.45 -3.91 -9.88
CA SER A 7 -8.53 -2.47 -10.07
C SER A 7 -7.85 -1.71 -8.93
N GLY A 8 -7.47 -0.46 -9.20
CA GLY A 8 -6.86 0.40 -8.21
C GLY A 8 -5.35 0.49 -8.35
N ARG A 9 -4.76 1.25 -7.47
CA ARG A 9 -3.31 1.46 -7.44
C ARG A 9 -2.82 1.64 -6.01
N ALA A 10 -1.52 1.47 -5.81
CA ALA A 10 -0.90 1.64 -4.51
C ALA A 10 0.39 2.43 -4.65
N PHE A 11 0.65 3.30 -3.68
CA PHE A 11 1.87 4.08 -3.58
C PHE A 11 2.57 3.83 -2.26
N PHE A 12 3.88 3.73 -2.29
CA PHE A 12 4.71 3.65 -1.09
C PHE A 12 5.46 4.97 -0.90
N ALA A 13 5.22 5.62 0.22
CA ALA A 13 5.94 6.83 0.60
C ALA A 13 7.24 6.43 1.32
N ARG A 14 8.36 7.02 0.95
CA ARG A 14 9.67 6.65 1.49
C ARG A 14 9.92 7.23 2.86
N THR A 15 9.28 8.35 3.18
CA THR A 15 9.41 9.01 4.47
C THR A 15 8.03 9.33 5.03
N ARG A 16 8.00 9.59 6.32
CA ARG A 16 6.79 10.01 7.01
C ARG A 16 6.23 11.30 6.41
N GLU A 17 7.11 12.27 6.14
CA GLU A 17 6.71 13.54 5.55
C GLU A 17 6.13 13.36 4.15
N ASP A 18 6.73 12.48 3.35
CA ASP A 18 6.22 12.16 2.02
C ASP A 18 4.83 11.54 2.11
N TYR A 19 4.61 10.67 3.10
CA TYR A 19 3.29 10.07 3.34
C TYR A 19 2.25 11.14 3.66
N GLU A 20 2.56 12.04 4.58
CA GLU A 20 1.63 13.08 5.00
C GLU A 20 1.28 14.00 3.84
N THR A 21 2.28 14.41 3.06
CA THR A 21 2.07 15.25 1.88
C THR A 21 1.24 14.53 0.82
N ALA A 22 1.57 13.28 0.53
CA ALA A 22 0.85 12.50 -0.47
C ALA A 22 -0.60 12.25 -0.06
N HIS A 23 -0.85 12.00 1.22
CA HIS A 23 -2.21 11.76 1.72
C HIS A 23 -3.11 12.96 1.44
N GLU A 24 -2.62 14.15 1.71
CA GLU A 24 -3.38 15.37 1.47
C GLU A 24 -3.64 15.59 -0.03
N VAL A 25 -2.64 15.32 -0.87
CA VAL A 25 -2.77 15.46 -2.33
C VAL A 25 -3.77 14.43 -2.89
N ILE A 26 -3.66 13.18 -2.46
CA ILE A 26 -4.47 12.09 -3.03
C ILE A 26 -5.91 12.14 -2.51
N PHE A 27 -6.09 12.32 -1.20
CA PHE A 27 -7.39 12.16 -0.54
C PHE A 27 -8.04 13.49 -0.13
N LYS A 28 -7.38 14.61 -0.32
CA LYS A 28 -7.82 15.97 0.04
C LYS A 28 -7.96 16.18 1.55
N THR A 29 -7.47 15.25 2.35
CA THR A 29 -7.52 15.34 3.82
C THR A 29 -6.17 14.99 4.40
N PRO A 30 -5.77 15.61 5.51
CA PRO A 30 -4.52 15.25 6.15
C PRO A 30 -4.66 13.94 6.95
N ASP A 31 -3.56 13.23 7.07
CA ASP A 31 -3.42 12.11 8.00
C ASP A 31 -2.16 12.37 8.81
N VAL A 32 -2.32 12.93 10.00
CA VAL A 32 -1.20 13.31 10.85
C VAL A 32 -0.77 12.12 11.68
N LEU A 33 0.47 11.68 11.48
CA LEU A 33 1.01 10.51 12.16
C LEU A 33 1.54 10.87 13.54
N THR A 34 1.32 9.96 14.50
CA THR A 34 1.96 10.09 15.81
C THR A 34 3.41 9.62 15.72
N CYS A 35 4.26 10.13 16.59
CA CYS A 35 5.67 9.76 16.59
C CYS A 35 5.91 8.28 16.94
N ALA A 36 4.94 7.61 17.54
CA ALA A 36 5.06 6.20 17.93
C ALA A 36 4.75 5.23 16.78
N GLN A 37 4.19 5.71 15.68
CA GLN A 37 3.82 4.83 14.58
C GLN A 37 5.04 4.42 13.77
N GLY A 38 5.17 3.12 13.53
CA GLY A 38 6.23 2.55 12.68
C GLY A 38 5.80 2.32 11.24
N GLY A 39 4.52 2.51 10.95
CA GLY A 39 3.95 2.38 9.61
C GLY A 39 2.51 2.83 9.59
N ARG A 40 2.00 3.04 8.39
CA ARG A 40 0.63 3.50 8.19
C ARG A 40 0.12 3.06 6.84
N PHE A 41 -1.16 2.76 6.77
CA PHE A 41 -1.87 2.41 5.56
C PHE A 41 -3.15 3.23 5.48
N SER A 42 -3.43 3.76 4.31
CA SER A 42 -4.69 4.44 4.00
C SER A 42 -5.21 3.94 2.67
N GLY A 43 -6.52 3.78 2.55
CA GLY A 43 -7.14 3.37 1.32
C GLY A 43 -8.45 4.10 1.10
N GLY A 44 -8.75 4.42 -0.13
CA GLY A 44 -9.97 5.09 -0.49
C GLY A 44 -9.95 5.56 -1.92
N GLU A 45 -11.05 6.20 -2.33
CA GLU A 45 -11.16 6.79 -3.65
C GLU A 45 -10.30 8.04 -3.69
N GLY A 46 -9.38 8.07 -4.64
CA GLY A 46 -8.53 9.24 -4.84
C GLY A 46 -9.28 10.40 -5.46
N ARG A 47 -8.60 11.53 -5.54
CA ARG A 47 -9.15 12.77 -6.10
C ARG A 47 -9.62 12.59 -7.54
N ASP A 48 -8.98 11.68 -8.28
CA ASP A 48 -9.31 11.37 -9.68
C ASP A 48 -10.35 10.25 -9.84
N GLY A 49 -10.93 9.79 -8.75
CA GLY A 49 -11.94 8.73 -8.75
C GLY A 49 -11.37 7.31 -8.77
N ILE A 50 -10.05 7.15 -8.82
CA ILE A 50 -9.41 5.83 -8.81
C ILE A 50 -9.17 5.40 -7.37
N TRP A 51 -9.55 4.15 -7.04
CA TRP A 51 -9.27 3.60 -5.72
C TRP A 51 -7.76 3.51 -5.51
N THR A 52 -7.29 4.09 -4.42
CA THR A 52 -5.85 4.26 -4.18
C THR A 52 -5.50 3.85 -2.76
N TYR A 53 -4.40 3.13 -2.64
CA TYR A 53 -3.79 2.84 -1.35
C TYR A 53 -2.50 3.63 -1.23
N LEU A 54 -2.25 4.13 -0.03
CA LEU A 54 -1.03 4.83 0.31
C LEU A 54 -0.48 4.22 1.58
N LEU A 55 0.80 3.89 1.58
CA LEU A 55 1.42 3.29 2.75
C LEU A 55 2.83 3.81 2.98
N TRP A 56 3.28 3.67 4.21
CA TRP A 56 4.61 4.04 4.68
C TRP A 56 5.00 3.08 5.79
N ALA A 57 6.28 2.73 5.87
CA ALA A 57 6.79 1.86 6.91
C ALA A 57 8.27 2.14 7.15
N THR A 58 8.71 2.02 8.40
CA THR A 58 10.10 2.26 8.80
C THR A 58 10.96 1.01 8.75
N LYS A 59 10.35 -0.17 8.83
CA LYS A 59 11.06 -1.45 8.91
C LYS A 59 10.42 -2.48 8.00
N PRO A 60 11.17 -3.48 7.53
CA PRO A 60 10.61 -4.53 6.68
C PRO A 60 9.40 -5.25 7.29
N ALA A 61 9.41 -5.49 8.60
CA ALA A 61 8.27 -6.13 9.27
C ALA A 61 7.01 -5.26 9.19
N TYR A 62 7.15 -3.95 9.37
CA TYR A 62 6.02 -3.02 9.26
C TYR A 62 5.58 -2.87 7.81
N LEU A 63 6.51 -2.92 6.88
CA LEU A 63 6.17 -2.92 5.45
C LEU A 63 5.31 -4.12 5.09
N ALA A 64 5.69 -5.31 5.53
CA ALA A 64 4.90 -6.51 5.28
C ALA A 64 3.49 -6.39 5.88
N HIS A 65 3.39 -5.82 7.08
CA HIS A 65 2.11 -5.58 7.74
C HIS A 65 1.22 -4.67 6.89
N GLU A 66 1.74 -3.52 6.46
CA GLU A 66 0.94 -2.55 5.68
C GLU A 66 0.60 -3.10 4.29
N LEU A 67 1.52 -3.80 3.64
CA LEU A 67 1.24 -4.45 2.35
C LEU A 67 0.18 -5.53 2.47
N SER A 68 0.13 -6.24 3.59
CA SER A 68 -0.92 -7.24 3.82
C SER A 68 -2.31 -6.58 3.86
N HIS A 69 -2.41 -5.38 4.42
CA HIS A 69 -3.67 -4.62 4.37
C HIS A 69 -4.08 -4.30 2.94
N VAL A 70 -3.12 -3.90 2.09
CA VAL A 70 -3.41 -3.60 0.68
C VAL A 70 -3.97 -4.83 -0.03
N VAL A 71 -3.35 -6.00 0.16
CA VAL A 71 -3.79 -7.23 -0.49
C VAL A 71 -5.17 -7.66 0.02
N LEU A 72 -5.39 -7.64 1.34
CA LEU A 72 -6.67 -8.01 1.93
C LEU A 72 -7.79 -7.11 1.41
N HIS A 73 -7.57 -5.80 1.39
CA HIS A 73 -8.56 -4.84 0.90
C HIS A 73 -8.85 -5.03 -0.59
N THR A 74 -7.81 -5.27 -1.39
CA THR A 74 -7.96 -5.52 -2.82
C THR A 74 -8.82 -6.75 -3.06
N PHE A 75 -8.55 -7.84 -2.35
CA PHE A 75 -9.33 -9.07 -2.46
C PHE A 75 -10.77 -8.85 -2.00
N GLN A 76 -10.96 -8.10 -0.91
CA GLN A 76 -12.29 -7.78 -0.41
C GLN A 76 -13.10 -7.00 -1.45
N ARG A 77 -12.49 -6.00 -2.09
CA ARG A 77 -13.15 -5.24 -3.17
C ARG A 77 -13.48 -6.11 -4.37
N ALA A 78 -12.63 -7.09 -4.68
CA ALA A 78 -12.84 -8.00 -5.80
C ALA A 78 -13.79 -9.16 -5.46
N GLY A 79 -14.20 -9.30 -4.20
CA GLY A 79 -15.06 -10.41 -3.78
C GLY A 79 -14.34 -11.75 -3.69
N ILE A 80 -13.04 -11.74 -3.47
CA ILE A 80 -12.22 -12.95 -3.41
C ILE A 80 -11.86 -13.27 -1.96
N ASP A 81 -12.06 -14.54 -1.58
CA ASP A 81 -11.60 -15.01 -0.27
C ASP A 81 -10.07 -15.19 -0.31
N PRO A 82 -9.32 -14.52 0.58
CA PRO A 82 -7.85 -14.64 0.58
C PRO A 82 -7.35 -16.07 0.87
N ARG A 83 -8.22 -16.96 1.35
CA ARG A 83 -7.86 -18.35 1.61
C ARG A 83 -8.01 -19.26 0.38
N ASP A 84 -8.61 -18.76 -0.71
CA ASP A 84 -8.82 -19.53 -1.92
C ASP A 84 -7.51 -20.10 -2.46
N ALA A 85 -7.56 -21.34 -2.95
CA ALA A 85 -6.39 -22.05 -3.49
C ALA A 85 -5.22 -22.09 -2.50
N GLY A 86 -5.52 -22.32 -1.22
CA GLY A 86 -4.50 -22.41 -0.18
C GLY A 86 -3.81 -21.09 0.11
N GLY A 87 -4.42 -19.98 -0.28
CA GLY A 87 -3.85 -18.65 -0.09
C GLY A 87 -2.82 -18.26 -1.16
N GLU A 88 -2.66 -19.05 -2.22
CA GLU A 88 -1.66 -18.77 -3.25
C GLU A 88 -1.85 -17.42 -3.94
N PRO A 89 -3.06 -17.03 -4.38
CA PRO A 89 -3.23 -15.71 -4.98
C PRO A 89 -2.85 -14.57 -4.02
N PHE A 90 -3.20 -14.70 -2.75
CA PHE A 90 -2.84 -13.73 -1.72
C PHE A 90 -1.32 -13.64 -1.59
N CYS A 91 -0.67 -14.79 -1.46
CA CYS A 91 0.79 -14.84 -1.27
C CYS A 91 1.54 -14.29 -2.49
N TYR A 92 1.08 -14.61 -3.71
CA TYR A 92 1.68 -14.08 -4.92
C TYR A 92 1.60 -12.56 -4.97
N MET A 93 0.43 -12.01 -4.69
CA MET A 93 0.24 -10.56 -4.73
C MET A 93 1.10 -9.88 -3.67
N LEU A 94 1.13 -10.40 -2.46
CA LEU A 94 1.95 -9.84 -1.39
C LEU A 94 3.44 -9.87 -1.77
N SER A 95 3.92 -11.00 -2.30
CA SER A 95 5.31 -11.11 -2.75
C SER A 95 5.63 -10.11 -3.85
N GLN A 96 4.73 -9.94 -4.83
CA GLN A 96 4.94 -9.01 -5.92
C GLN A 96 5.02 -7.57 -5.42
N LEU A 97 4.11 -7.17 -4.54
CA LEU A 97 4.11 -5.82 -3.99
C LEU A 97 5.38 -5.56 -3.16
N LEU A 98 5.81 -6.55 -2.40
CA LEU A 98 7.04 -6.42 -1.60
C LEU A 98 8.25 -6.24 -2.52
N MET A 99 8.35 -7.01 -3.59
CA MET A 99 9.42 -6.85 -4.58
C MET A 99 9.38 -5.48 -5.25
N ASP A 100 8.18 -4.99 -5.58
CA ASP A 100 8.01 -3.67 -6.18
C ASP A 100 8.54 -2.57 -5.26
N VAL A 101 8.24 -2.64 -3.96
CA VAL A 101 8.73 -1.66 -2.99
C VAL A 101 10.24 -1.76 -2.84
N GLN A 102 10.77 -2.97 -2.72
CA GLN A 102 12.22 -3.18 -2.60
C GLN A 102 12.97 -2.65 -3.80
N GLU A 103 12.47 -2.90 -5.00
CA GLU A 103 13.09 -2.40 -6.23
C GLU A 103 13.07 -0.88 -6.29
N ALA A 104 11.93 -0.26 -5.95
CA ALA A 104 11.78 1.18 -5.98
C ALA A 104 12.67 1.88 -4.95
N THR A 105 12.84 1.29 -3.76
CA THR A 105 13.63 1.89 -2.69
C THR A 105 15.12 1.61 -2.79
N ARG A 106 15.51 0.59 -3.55
CA ARG A 106 16.92 0.29 -3.79
C ARG A 106 17.58 1.31 -4.71
N LYS A 107 16.82 1.91 -5.61
CA LYS A 107 17.35 2.88 -6.57
C LYS A 107 17.59 4.23 -5.88
N PRO A 108 18.70 4.91 -6.20
CA PRO A 108 18.93 6.25 -5.68
C PRO A 108 17.78 7.19 -6.04
N LYS A 109 17.37 8.00 -5.09
CA LYS A 109 16.38 9.04 -5.35
C LYS A 109 17.07 10.19 -6.08
N LYS A 110 16.60 10.53 -7.23
CA LYS A 110 17.10 11.66 -8.01
C LYS A 110 16.15 12.84 -7.96
#